data_ce2b3a78b1f08517251fbae5153766e1
#
_entry.id   ce2b3a78b1f08517251fbae5153766e1
#
_cell.length_a   1.000
_cell.length_b   1.000
_cell.length_c   1.000
_cell.angle_alpha   90.00
_cell.angle_beta   90.00
_cell.angle_gamma   90.00
#
_symmetry.space_group_name_H-M   'P 1'
#
loop_
_entity.id
_entity.type
_entity.pdbx_description
1 polymer ?
#
loop_
_entity_poly.entity_id
_entity_poly.type
_entity_poly.pdbx_seq_one_letter_code
_entity_poly.pdbx_strand_id
1 'polypeptide(L)'
;VGLIHTPTARIYDEGVHGITVYDGTPNQTVTLSSNPYDWFEASFFYTNVQDRPYCYDFSTPFCNQDFKDKGFNVKVRVKEEGKLPAIAIGLNDFAGTGIYSSEYIVGSYGINKTDFHFGLGFGLLDGSDLSFKNPLGYISDKFNERPGQLQDKGGSFQPSRYFSGETVSPFFGVSHVVRDKLILKLEHDSSVRPGLVPFRKPKSEFSFGFDYLINNNFSIGISFERGDYATFKFVYKNDPVKTYQKSEYARGDLREGDNKYTQLINNLEENGIGVKKLTRSANSIGLQLTQVIHPNLQVVEDIIAQSARDAGITEDIKKDIEIANLLAVSEIDDAYERSAQTIYERQSKRKFSSSTRLQFRPFLASR
;
A
#
# COMPACT_ATOMS: atom_id res chain seq x y z
N VAL A 1 2.83 -2.84 1.28
CA VAL A 1 2.69 -1.58 0.53
C VAL A 1 3.44 -0.47 1.25
N GLY A 2 4.25 0.32 0.53
CA GLY A 2 5.06 1.42 1.07
C GLY A 2 5.41 2.44 -0.01
N LEU A 3 6.02 3.58 0.35
CA LEU A 3 6.52 4.54 -0.63
C LEU A 3 7.73 3.98 -1.39
N ILE A 4 8.92 4.44 -1.06
CA ILE A 4 10.18 3.84 -1.53
C ILE A 4 10.62 2.83 -0.46
N HIS A 5 10.84 3.31 0.77
CA HIS A 5 11.17 2.50 1.95
C HIS A 5 10.25 2.75 3.14
N THR A 6 9.67 3.96 3.26
CA THR A 6 8.80 4.27 4.38
C THR A 6 7.48 3.52 4.29
N PRO A 7 7.01 2.96 5.41
CA PRO A 7 5.72 2.30 5.47
C PRO A 7 4.56 3.26 5.24
N THR A 8 3.43 2.73 4.76
CA THR A 8 2.15 3.45 4.64
C THR A 8 1.04 2.66 5.34
N ALA A 9 -0.07 3.32 5.65
CA ALA A 9 -1.27 2.63 6.14
C ALA A 9 -2.09 2.00 5.00
N ARG A 10 -1.57 2.04 3.76
CA ARG A 10 -2.21 1.45 2.60
C ARG A 10 -1.99 -0.05 2.55
N ILE A 11 -3.04 -0.79 2.24
CA ILE A 11 -3.08 -2.24 2.06
C ILE A 11 -3.79 -2.52 0.74
N TYR A 12 -3.37 -3.51 -0.01
CA TYR A 12 -4.10 -3.95 -1.20
C TYR A 12 -5.41 -4.64 -0.81
N ASP A 13 -6.31 -4.76 -1.77
CA ASP A 13 -7.57 -5.47 -1.60
C ASP A 13 -7.38 -6.91 -1.12
N GLU A 14 -8.41 -7.45 -0.48
CA GLU A 14 -8.48 -8.86 -0.09
C GLU A 14 -8.25 -9.77 -1.30
N GLY A 15 -7.42 -10.78 -1.14
CA GLY A 15 -7.06 -11.75 -2.17
C GLY A 15 -5.87 -11.36 -3.04
N VAL A 16 -5.37 -10.13 -2.97
CA VAL A 16 -4.22 -9.70 -3.79
C VAL A 16 -2.93 -10.36 -3.29
N HIS A 17 -2.17 -10.88 -4.23
CA HIS A 17 -0.80 -11.38 -4.02
C HIS A 17 0.18 -10.61 -4.90
N GLY A 18 1.39 -10.41 -4.43
CA GLY A 18 2.39 -9.64 -5.15
C GLY A 18 3.80 -10.18 -5.05
N ILE A 19 4.60 -9.84 -6.05
CA ILE A 19 6.04 -10.05 -6.07
C ILE A 19 6.68 -8.69 -6.32
N THR A 20 7.59 -8.29 -5.46
CA THR A 20 8.40 -7.09 -5.64
C THR A 20 9.86 -7.51 -5.77
N VAL A 21 10.51 -7.01 -6.80
CA VAL A 21 11.97 -7.09 -6.97
C VAL A 21 12.51 -5.68 -6.82
N TYR A 22 13.39 -5.49 -5.86
CA TYR A 22 14.08 -4.23 -5.59
C TYR A 22 15.59 -4.43 -5.78
N ASP A 23 16.19 -3.58 -6.58
CA ASP A 23 17.63 -3.54 -6.81
C ASP A 23 18.18 -2.16 -6.43
N GLY A 24 18.89 -2.12 -5.32
CA GLY A 24 19.46 -0.91 -4.76
C GLY A 24 20.67 -1.22 -3.87
N THR A 25 21.25 -0.18 -3.30
CA THR A 25 22.39 -0.31 -2.40
C THR A 25 21.98 0.02 -0.96
N PRO A 26 22.29 -0.80 0.05
CA PRO A 26 23.09 -2.04 -0.01
C PRO A 26 22.26 -3.31 -0.30
N ASN A 27 20.96 -3.21 -0.50
CA ASN A 27 20.08 -4.36 -0.53
C ASN A 27 19.53 -4.65 -1.92
N GLN A 28 19.59 -5.92 -2.32
CA GLN A 28 18.84 -6.48 -3.43
C GLN A 28 17.79 -7.42 -2.85
N THR A 29 16.51 -7.09 -2.99
CA THR A 29 15.46 -7.77 -2.24
C THR A 29 14.36 -8.29 -3.17
N VAL A 30 13.95 -9.53 -2.94
CA VAL A 30 12.70 -10.08 -3.49
C VAL A 30 11.72 -10.23 -2.35
N THR A 31 10.52 -9.68 -2.54
CA THR A 31 9.43 -9.76 -1.56
C THR A 31 8.23 -10.44 -2.18
N LEU A 32 7.67 -11.42 -1.49
CA LEU A 32 6.38 -12.03 -1.77
C LEU A 32 5.38 -11.47 -0.78
N SER A 33 4.30 -10.89 -1.25
CA SER A 33 3.25 -10.31 -0.40
C SER A 33 1.90 -10.98 -0.63
N SER A 34 1.07 -10.97 0.38
CA SER A 34 -0.29 -11.50 0.36
C SER A 34 -1.19 -10.67 1.26
N ASN A 35 -2.38 -10.37 0.78
CA ASN A 35 -3.43 -9.67 1.49
C ASN A 35 -4.63 -10.63 1.69
N PRO A 36 -4.58 -11.53 2.70
CA PRO A 36 -5.69 -12.46 2.93
C PRO A 36 -6.97 -11.77 3.40
N TYR A 37 -6.86 -10.55 3.90
CA TYR A 37 -7.97 -9.67 4.28
C TYR A 37 -7.63 -8.23 3.89
N ASP A 38 -8.62 -7.39 3.68
CA ASP A 38 -8.49 -5.96 3.33
C ASP A 38 -7.79 -5.11 4.41
N TRP A 39 -7.73 -5.60 5.65
CA TRP A 39 -7.06 -4.98 6.80
C TRP A 39 -5.72 -5.63 7.17
N PHE A 40 -5.28 -6.71 6.49
CA PHE A 40 -4.10 -7.48 6.86
C PHE A 40 -3.20 -7.78 5.66
N GLU A 41 -1.94 -7.40 5.75
CA GLU A 41 -0.88 -7.71 4.79
C GLU A 41 0.20 -8.54 5.48
N ALA A 42 0.60 -9.63 4.85
CA ALA A 42 1.77 -10.42 5.22
C ALA A 42 2.75 -10.49 4.06
N SER A 43 4.03 -10.47 4.34
CA SER A 43 5.05 -10.67 3.31
C SER A 43 6.24 -11.47 3.81
N PHE A 44 6.87 -12.17 2.88
CA PHE A 44 8.16 -12.82 3.04
C PHE A 44 9.16 -12.11 2.16
N PHE A 45 10.33 -11.78 2.69
CA PHE A 45 11.41 -11.21 1.91
C PHE A 45 12.66 -12.09 1.95
N TYR A 46 13.40 -12.02 0.86
CA TYR A 46 14.77 -12.55 0.75
C TYR A 46 15.65 -11.45 0.19
N THR A 47 16.73 -11.11 0.89
CA THR A 47 17.62 -10.02 0.52
C THR A 47 19.07 -10.47 0.47
N ASN A 48 19.79 -9.98 -0.53
CA ASN A 48 21.23 -9.99 -0.61
C ASN A 48 21.75 -8.65 -0.08
N VAL A 49 22.61 -8.70 0.92
CA VAL A 49 23.17 -7.50 1.57
C VAL A 49 24.56 -7.28 1.02
N GLN A 50 24.67 -6.41 0.02
CA GLN A 50 25.93 -6.07 -0.64
C GLN A 50 26.94 -5.51 0.36
N ASP A 51 28.22 -5.78 0.10
CA ASP A 51 29.37 -5.30 0.90
C ASP A 51 29.37 -5.79 2.36
N ARG A 52 28.49 -6.71 2.70
CA ARG A 52 28.52 -7.43 3.97
C ARG A 52 28.93 -8.87 3.73
N PRO A 53 30.17 -9.28 4.11
CA PRO A 53 30.63 -10.65 3.87
C PRO A 53 29.80 -11.65 4.70
N TYR A 54 29.53 -12.80 4.11
CA TYR A 54 28.78 -13.89 4.78
C TYR A 54 29.59 -14.47 5.96
N CYS A 55 30.92 -14.54 5.84
CA CYS A 55 31.79 -15.08 6.89
C CYS A 55 32.48 -13.98 7.69
N TYR A 56 32.49 -14.19 8.99
CA TYR A 56 33.23 -13.31 9.89
C TYR A 56 34.74 -13.62 9.95
N ASP A 57 35.15 -14.80 9.47
CA ASP A 57 36.56 -15.23 9.48
C ASP A 57 37.16 -15.05 8.09
N PHE A 58 37.97 -14.00 7.94
CA PHE A 58 38.69 -13.69 6.71
C PHE A 58 39.82 -14.69 6.40
N SER A 59 40.06 -15.68 7.27
CA SER A 59 41.11 -16.69 7.09
C SER A 59 40.70 -17.82 6.14
N THR A 60 39.44 -17.93 5.78
CA THR A 60 38.96 -19.00 4.89
C THR A 60 38.79 -18.51 3.45
N PRO A 61 39.51 -19.11 2.47
CA PRO A 61 39.46 -18.69 1.07
C PRO A 61 38.12 -18.93 0.36
N PHE A 62 37.13 -19.51 1.04
CA PHE A 62 35.84 -19.87 0.48
C PHE A 62 34.70 -18.88 0.79
N CYS A 63 34.99 -17.75 1.43
CA CYS A 63 33.97 -16.79 1.84
C CYS A 63 33.82 -15.62 0.86
N ASN A 64 33.52 -15.94 -0.38
CA ASN A 64 33.43 -14.97 -1.46
C ASN A 64 31.95 -14.68 -1.85
N GLN A 65 31.09 -14.54 -0.87
CA GLN A 65 29.69 -14.18 -1.12
C GLN A 65 29.17 -13.18 -0.09
N ASP A 66 28.23 -12.35 -0.55
CA ASP A 66 27.53 -11.42 0.30
C ASP A 66 26.61 -12.15 1.29
N PHE A 67 26.35 -11.47 2.40
CA PHE A 67 25.40 -11.93 3.40
C PHE A 67 23.98 -11.94 2.81
N LYS A 68 23.23 -13.00 3.11
CA LYS A 68 21.86 -13.19 2.66
C LYS A 68 20.95 -13.31 3.87
N ASP A 69 19.84 -12.61 3.82
CA ASP A 69 18.85 -12.61 4.88
C ASP A 69 17.44 -12.88 4.37
N LYS A 70 16.59 -13.34 5.27
CA LYS A 70 15.19 -13.62 5.01
C LYS A 70 14.36 -13.38 6.25
N GLY A 71 13.16 -12.90 6.06
CA GLY A 71 12.25 -12.65 7.17
C GLY A 71 10.80 -12.49 6.72
N PHE A 72 9.96 -12.26 7.71
CA PHE A 72 8.55 -12.06 7.53
C PHE A 72 8.15 -10.69 8.06
N ASN A 73 7.26 -10.02 7.33
CA ASN A 73 6.65 -8.78 7.77
C ASN A 73 5.14 -8.98 7.86
N VAL A 74 4.53 -8.26 8.78
CA VAL A 74 3.08 -8.18 8.89
C VAL A 74 2.67 -6.73 9.10
N LYS A 75 1.53 -6.35 8.51
CA LYS A 75 0.91 -5.05 8.69
C LYS A 75 -0.59 -5.23 8.92
N VAL A 76 -1.11 -4.51 9.88
CA VAL A 76 -2.53 -4.51 10.25
C VAL A 76 -3.04 -3.08 10.15
N ARG A 77 -4.02 -2.84 9.31
CA ARG A 77 -4.76 -1.59 9.27
C ARG A 77 -5.81 -1.62 10.38
N VAL A 78 -5.56 -0.87 11.44
CA VAL A 78 -6.43 -0.81 12.62
C VAL A 78 -7.57 0.18 12.46
N LYS A 79 -7.46 1.08 11.49
CA LYS A 79 -8.47 2.09 11.19
C LYS A 79 -8.44 2.43 9.70
N GLU A 80 -9.59 2.39 9.08
CA GLU A 80 -9.80 2.87 7.72
C GLU A 80 -9.80 4.39 7.63
N GLU A 81 -9.48 4.89 6.45
CA GLU A 81 -9.56 6.30 6.16
C GLU A 81 -11.01 6.76 6.04
N GLY A 82 -11.26 7.94 6.58
CA GLY A 82 -12.54 8.62 6.51
C GLY A 82 -12.34 10.10 6.74
N LYS A 83 -13.01 10.67 7.74
CA LYS A 83 -12.71 12.05 8.20
C LYS A 83 -11.34 12.17 8.85
N LEU A 84 -10.79 11.07 9.31
CA LEU A 84 -9.48 10.95 9.93
C LEU A 84 -8.62 10.01 9.08
N PRO A 85 -7.28 10.09 9.18
CA PRO A 85 -6.38 9.22 8.46
C PRO A 85 -6.64 7.73 8.70
N ALA A 86 -6.32 6.89 7.71
CA ALA A 86 -6.10 5.47 7.93
C ALA A 86 -4.94 5.29 8.90
N ILE A 87 -4.99 4.27 9.77
CA ILE A 87 -3.92 3.96 10.72
C ILE A 87 -3.55 2.50 10.57
N ALA A 88 -2.26 2.22 10.42
CA ALA A 88 -1.73 0.88 10.41
C ALA A 88 -0.58 0.71 11.41
N ILE A 89 -0.41 -0.52 11.87
CA ILE A 89 0.68 -0.98 12.73
C ILE A 89 1.37 -2.12 11.98
N GLY A 90 2.70 -2.11 11.94
CA GLY A 90 3.45 -3.17 11.30
C GLY A 90 4.65 -3.63 12.09
N LEU A 91 5.03 -4.88 11.83
CA LEU A 91 6.22 -5.54 12.35
C LEU A 91 7.01 -6.07 11.16
N ASN A 92 8.23 -5.60 11.00
CA ASN A 92 9.15 -6.09 9.99
C ASN A 92 10.14 -7.08 10.61
N ASP A 93 10.45 -8.15 9.88
CA ASP A 93 11.36 -9.21 10.30
C ASP A 93 11.03 -9.75 11.70
N PHE A 94 9.73 -9.95 11.97
CA PHE A 94 9.26 -10.30 13.31
C PHE A 94 9.56 -11.75 13.71
N ALA A 95 9.77 -12.63 12.73
CA ALA A 95 10.06 -14.06 12.92
C ALA A 95 11.25 -14.53 12.05
N GLY A 96 12.05 -13.61 11.54
CA GLY A 96 13.28 -13.88 10.79
C GLY A 96 14.53 -13.83 11.66
N THR A 97 15.63 -13.40 11.07
CA THR A 97 16.91 -13.24 11.78
C THR A 97 16.91 -12.05 12.75
N GLY A 98 15.98 -11.11 12.55
CA GLY A 98 15.87 -9.87 13.31
C GLY A 98 16.87 -8.77 12.88
N ILE A 99 17.63 -8.96 11.82
CA ILE A 99 18.55 -7.93 11.28
C ILE A 99 17.77 -6.74 10.76
N TYR A 100 16.60 -6.98 10.16
CA TYR A 100 15.68 -5.95 9.67
C TYR A 100 14.55 -5.65 10.65
N SER A 101 14.65 -6.13 11.90
CA SER A 101 13.61 -5.97 12.90
C SER A 101 13.29 -4.50 13.16
N SER A 102 12.08 -4.14 12.84
CA SER A 102 11.53 -2.82 13.11
C SER A 102 10.02 -2.88 13.26
N GLU A 103 9.50 -1.96 14.02
CA GLU A 103 8.07 -1.78 14.21
C GLU A 103 7.68 -0.35 13.83
N TYR A 104 6.43 -0.16 13.47
CA TYR A 104 5.95 1.18 13.14
C TYR A 104 4.46 1.34 13.43
N ILE A 105 4.09 2.59 13.64
CA ILE A 105 2.72 3.06 13.60
C ILE A 105 2.67 4.16 12.53
N VAL A 106 1.75 4.06 11.59
CA VAL A 106 1.68 5.01 10.47
C VAL A 106 0.25 5.43 10.20
N GLY A 107 0.07 6.71 9.90
CA GLY A 107 -1.14 7.31 9.36
C GLY A 107 -0.98 7.64 7.88
N SER A 108 -2.04 7.46 7.11
CA SER A 108 -2.10 7.86 5.69
C SER A 108 -3.39 8.62 5.41
N TYR A 109 -3.28 9.70 4.64
CA TYR A 109 -4.41 10.56 4.32
C TYR A 109 -4.32 11.12 2.89
N GLY A 110 -5.28 10.76 2.04
CA GLY A 110 -5.34 11.21 0.66
C GLY A 110 -6.14 12.50 0.51
N ILE A 111 -5.61 13.43 -0.27
CA ILE A 111 -6.29 14.66 -0.68
C ILE A 111 -6.16 14.79 -2.21
N ASN A 112 -7.26 14.62 -2.93
CA ASN A 112 -7.28 14.61 -4.39
C ASN A 112 -6.31 13.56 -4.97
N LYS A 113 -5.26 14.02 -5.65
CA LYS A 113 -4.23 13.23 -6.32
C LYS A 113 -2.99 12.98 -5.44
N THR A 114 -3.01 13.43 -4.19
CA THR A 114 -1.87 13.40 -3.29
C THR A 114 -2.20 12.59 -2.07
N ASP A 115 -1.32 11.68 -1.70
CA ASP A 115 -1.42 10.88 -0.50
C ASP A 115 -0.27 11.23 0.45
N PHE A 116 -0.60 11.54 1.69
CA PHE A 116 0.34 11.92 2.74
C PHE A 116 0.48 10.80 3.76
N HIS A 117 1.70 10.54 4.17
CA HIS A 117 2.02 9.51 5.13
C HIS A 117 2.88 10.10 6.25
N PHE A 118 2.57 9.74 7.48
CA PHE A 118 3.36 10.11 8.65
C PHE A 118 3.33 8.97 9.66
N GLY A 119 4.50 8.61 10.20
CA GLY A 119 4.61 7.53 11.16
C GLY A 119 5.75 7.68 12.14
N LEU A 120 5.78 6.76 13.09
CA LEU A 120 6.84 6.59 14.07
C LEU A 120 7.43 5.19 13.91
N GLY A 121 8.74 5.13 13.78
CA GLY A 121 9.51 3.91 13.59
C GLY A 121 10.35 3.57 14.80
N PHE A 122 10.43 2.28 15.09
CA PHE A 122 11.21 1.67 16.15
C PHE A 122 12.24 0.71 15.57
N GLY A 123 13.29 0.40 16.31
CA GLY A 123 14.30 -0.53 15.88
C GLY A 123 15.06 -0.04 14.66
N LEU A 124 15.05 -0.78 13.54
CA LEU A 124 15.77 -0.35 12.34
C LEU A 124 15.21 0.93 11.71
N LEU A 125 13.96 1.30 11.99
CA LEU A 125 13.36 2.56 11.56
C LEU A 125 13.68 3.73 12.50
N ASP A 126 14.48 3.53 13.55
CA ASP A 126 14.92 4.57 14.48
C ASP A 126 16.37 4.97 14.21
N GLY A 127 16.61 5.67 13.11
CA GLY A 127 17.96 6.11 12.70
C GLY A 127 18.03 7.55 12.20
N SER A 128 16.97 8.33 12.34
CA SER A 128 16.93 9.74 11.93
C SER A 128 17.57 10.66 12.96
N ASP A 129 18.11 11.77 12.49
CA ASP A 129 18.54 12.90 13.35
C ASP A 129 17.34 13.57 14.06
N LEU A 130 16.08 13.26 13.66
CA LEU A 130 14.86 13.75 14.28
C LEU A 130 14.33 12.82 15.39
N SER A 131 15.09 11.79 15.79
CA SER A 131 14.68 10.87 16.84
C SER A 131 14.46 11.56 18.18
N PHE A 132 13.49 11.06 18.94
CA PHE A 132 13.16 11.56 20.27
C PHE A 132 12.87 10.38 21.21
N LYS A 133 12.79 10.68 22.52
CA LYS A 133 12.59 9.65 23.54
C LYS A 133 11.32 8.84 23.28
N ASN A 134 11.42 7.52 23.39
CA ASN A 134 10.30 6.61 23.18
C ASN A 134 9.13 6.93 24.12
N PRO A 135 7.96 7.33 23.59
CA PRO A 135 6.82 7.69 24.43
C PRO A 135 6.23 6.51 25.20
N LEU A 136 6.43 5.27 24.75
CA LEU A 136 5.97 4.10 25.47
C LEU A 136 6.76 3.85 26.76
N GLY A 137 7.96 4.42 26.86
CA GLY A 137 8.73 4.42 28.11
C GLY A 137 8.04 5.11 29.28
N TYR A 138 7.11 6.04 29.02
CA TYR A 138 6.27 6.64 30.07
C TYR A 138 5.18 5.67 30.59
N ILE A 139 4.85 4.62 29.81
CA ILE A 139 3.87 3.62 30.20
C ILE A 139 4.55 2.50 30.98
N SER A 140 5.74 2.08 30.54
CA SER A 140 6.53 1.05 31.21
C SER A 140 8.00 1.15 30.83
N ASP A 141 8.88 1.05 31.83
CA ASP A 141 10.35 1.05 31.64
C ASP A 141 10.85 -0.06 30.72
N LYS A 142 10.07 -1.12 30.55
CA LYS A 142 10.38 -2.21 29.60
C LYS A 142 10.51 -1.76 28.16
N PHE A 143 9.92 -0.62 27.82
CA PHE A 143 10.03 -0.04 26.46
C PHE A 143 11.25 0.85 26.28
N ASN A 144 11.99 1.19 27.36
CA ASN A 144 13.16 2.06 27.25
C ASN A 144 14.40 1.35 26.68
N GLU A 145 14.43 0.02 26.74
CA GLU A 145 15.55 -0.76 26.23
C GLU A 145 15.10 -1.81 25.21
N ARG A 146 15.80 -1.88 24.06
CA ARG A 146 15.57 -2.92 23.07
C ARG A 146 16.50 -4.11 23.37
N PRO A 147 15.97 -5.29 23.74
CA PRO A 147 16.78 -6.46 23.96
C PRO A 147 17.63 -6.81 22.73
N GLY A 148 18.85 -7.26 22.94
CA GLY A 148 19.74 -7.72 21.86
C GLY A 148 19.13 -8.86 21.06
N GLN A 149 19.59 -9.02 19.83
CA GLN A 149 19.21 -10.17 18.99
C GLN A 149 19.76 -11.45 19.61
N LEU A 150 19.00 -12.54 19.57
CA LEU A 150 19.51 -13.87 19.83
C LEU A 150 20.30 -14.31 18.59
N GLN A 151 21.60 -14.07 18.61
CA GLN A 151 22.49 -14.16 17.43
C GLN A 151 22.54 -15.54 16.75
N ASP A 152 22.15 -16.62 17.44
CA ASP A 152 22.40 -17.99 16.99
C ASP A 152 21.15 -18.74 16.51
N LYS A 153 19.97 -18.11 16.51
CA LYS A 153 18.72 -18.79 16.16
C LYS A 153 17.83 -17.89 15.31
N GLY A 154 18.00 -17.94 14.01
CA GLY A 154 17.02 -17.36 13.10
C GLY A 154 15.61 -17.89 13.36
N GLY A 155 14.59 -17.05 13.23
CA GLY A 155 13.20 -17.43 13.43
C GLY A 155 12.68 -17.36 14.87
N SER A 156 13.35 -16.65 15.76
CA SER A 156 12.90 -16.47 17.14
C SER A 156 11.86 -15.34 17.25
N PHE A 157 10.70 -15.64 17.78
CA PHE A 157 9.68 -14.66 18.13
C PHE A 157 10.00 -14.06 19.52
N GLN A 158 10.32 -12.75 19.54
CA GLN A 158 10.72 -12.02 20.75
C GLN A 158 9.84 -10.80 21.00
N PRO A 159 8.65 -10.97 21.60
CA PRO A 159 7.72 -9.86 21.84
C PRO A 159 8.30 -8.71 22.67
N SER A 160 9.27 -8.99 23.55
CA SER A 160 9.93 -7.97 24.39
C SER A 160 10.75 -6.94 23.58
N ARG A 161 11.02 -7.23 22.31
CA ARG A 161 11.72 -6.30 21.41
C ARG A 161 10.77 -5.32 20.71
N TYR A 162 9.48 -5.67 20.65
CA TYR A 162 8.56 -4.87 19.84
C TYR A 162 8.24 -3.54 20.51
N PHE A 163 8.33 -2.46 19.72
CA PHE A 163 8.10 -1.09 20.15
C PHE A 163 9.03 -0.61 21.29
N SER A 164 10.16 -1.29 21.48
CA SER A 164 11.14 -0.99 22.51
C SER A 164 12.38 -0.33 21.90
N GLY A 165 13.06 0.48 22.71
CA GLY A 165 14.24 1.27 22.38
C GLY A 165 14.21 2.59 23.14
N GLU A 166 15.37 3.20 23.36
CA GLU A 166 15.50 4.49 24.06
C GLU A 166 14.78 5.61 23.28
N THR A 167 14.87 5.55 21.95
CA THR A 167 14.34 6.54 21.04
C THR A 167 13.38 5.95 20.01
N VAL A 168 12.66 6.81 19.31
CA VAL A 168 11.85 6.53 18.13
C VAL A 168 12.06 7.64 17.12
N SER A 169 12.02 7.31 15.84
CA SER A 169 12.17 8.29 14.77
C SER A 169 10.87 8.53 14.02
N PRO A 170 10.53 9.79 13.73
CA PRO A 170 9.48 10.10 12.79
C PRO A 170 9.96 9.79 11.37
N PHE A 171 9.06 9.25 10.56
CA PHE A 171 9.19 9.17 9.11
C PHE A 171 7.95 9.74 8.45
N PHE A 172 8.10 10.26 7.25
CA PHE A 172 6.99 10.83 6.52
C PHE A 172 7.25 10.79 5.02
N GLY A 173 6.20 10.97 4.25
CA GLY A 173 6.34 11.04 2.83
C GLY A 173 5.03 11.38 2.13
N VAL A 174 5.15 11.56 0.82
CA VAL A 174 4.05 11.92 -0.04
C VAL A 174 4.17 11.18 -1.37
N SER A 175 3.04 10.73 -1.88
CA SER A 175 2.91 10.31 -3.26
C SER A 175 1.92 11.20 -4.00
N HIS A 176 2.20 11.50 -5.26
CA HIS A 176 1.37 12.36 -6.10
C HIS A 176 1.21 11.77 -7.49
N VAL A 177 -0.03 11.60 -7.92
CA VAL A 177 -0.33 11.13 -9.27
C VAL A 177 -0.32 12.30 -10.23
N VAL A 178 0.71 12.35 -11.08
CA VAL A 178 0.89 13.41 -12.09
C VAL A 178 0.03 13.15 -13.31
N ARG A 179 0.03 11.89 -13.78
CA ARG A 179 -0.71 11.42 -14.95
C ARG A 179 -1.21 10.01 -14.65
N ASP A 180 -2.12 9.52 -15.47
CA ASP A 180 -2.81 8.24 -15.30
C ASP A 180 -1.92 7.02 -15.02
N LYS A 181 -0.64 7.08 -15.31
CA LYS A 181 0.30 5.98 -15.11
C LYS A 181 1.58 6.39 -14.37
N LEU A 182 1.68 7.65 -13.93
CA LEU A 182 2.91 8.18 -13.33
C LEU A 182 2.65 8.71 -11.93
N ILE A 183 3.31 8.13 -10.95
CA ILE A 183 3.23 8.51 -9.54
C ILE A 183 4.60 9.00 -9.11
N LEU A 184 4.69 10.23 -8.61
CA LEU A 184 5.87 10.76 -7.96
C LEU A 184 5.84 10.43 -6.47
N LYS A 185 7.01 10.19 -5.90
CA LYS A 185 7.19 9.87 -4.49
C LYS A 185 8.33 10.68 -3.90
N LEU A 186 8.10 11.19 -2.71
CA LEU A 186 9.10 11.85 -1.88
C LEU A 186 8.94 11.31 -0.47
N GLU A 187 10.04 10.92 0.17
CA GLU A 187 10.00 10.45 1.55
C GLU A 187 11.19 10.94 2.37
N HIS A 188 10.97 11.04 3.65
CA HIS A 188 11.99 11.12 4.69
C HIS A 188 12.11 9.73 5.31
N ASP A 189 13.19 9.04 4.98
CA ASP A 189 13.47 7.68 5.41
C ASP A 189 14.33 7.69 6.68
N SER A 190 13.72 7.33 7.80
CA SER A 190 14.38 7.27 9.11
C SER A 190 15.15 5.97 9.34
N SER A 191 15.20 5.05 8.38
CA SER A 191 15.77 3.73 8.60
C SER A 191 17.31 3.73 8.68
N VAL A 192 17.83 2.87 9.55
CA VAL A 192 19.22 2.41 9.49
C VAL A 192 19.28 1.22 8.55
N ARG A 193 20.10 1.28 7.50
CA ARG A 193 20.23 0.16 6.56
C ARG A 193 21.41 -0.73 6.97
N PRO A 194 21.19 -1.99 7.33
CA PRO A 194 22.27 -2.93 7.56
C PRO A 194 22.98 -3.25 6.23
N GLY A 195 24.28 -3.43 6.26
CA GLY A 195 25.01 -3.94 5.12
C GLY A 195 26.34 -3.24 4.87
N LEU A 196 26.39 -1.96 4.69
CA LEU A 196 27.64 -1.25 4.39
C LEU A 196 28.66 -1.38 5.52
N VAL A 197 29.83 -1.92 5.20
CA VAL A 197 30.95 -2.06 6.14
C VAL A 197 32.14 -1.28 5.61
N PRO A 198 32.66 -0.26 6.32
CA PRO A 198 32.10 0.30 7.56
C PRO A 198 30.75 1.02 7.32
N PHE A 199 29.91 1.04 8.33
CA PHE A 199 28.63 1.75 8.26
C PHE A 199 28.84 3.21 7.85
N ARG A 200 28.17 3.61 6.79
CA ARG A 200 28.22 4.99 6.30
C ARG A 200 26.88 5.66 6.59
N LYS A 201 26.94 6.80 7.29
CA LYS A 201 25.75 7.65 7.42
C LYS A 201 25.32 8.11 6.02
N PRO A 202 24.02 8.06 5.70
CA PRO A 202 23.54 8.54 4.41
C PRO A 202 23.80 10.04 4.26
N LYS A 203 23.96 10.51 3.03
CA LYS A 203 24.17 11.94 2.73
C LYS A 203 22.91 12.77 3.00
N SER A 204 21.75 12.14 2.95
CA SER A 204 20.44 12.74 3.19
C SER A 204 19.51 11.69 3.75
N GLU A 205 18.51 12.10 4.53
CA GLU A 205 17.38 11.24 4.93
C GLU A 205 16.22 11.28 3.92
N PHE A 206 16.36 12.09 2.85
CA PHE A 206 15.35 12.21 1.82
C PHE A 206 15.66 11.34 0.62
N SER A 207 14.61 10.69 0.11
CA SER A 207 14.60 9.93 -1.14
C SER A 207 13.46 10.43 -2.02
N PHE A 208 13.67 10.44 -3.33
CA PHE A 208 12.62 10.75 -4.29
C PHE A 208 12.63 9.73 -5.43
N GLY A 209 11.47 9.49 -5.99
CA GLY A 209 11.32 8.53 -7.07
C GLY A 209 10.00 8.67 -7.80
N PHE A 210 9.81 7.78 -8.76
CA PHE A 210 8.55 7.64 -9.43
C PHE A 210 8.25 6.18 -9.74
N ASP A 211 6.96 5.85 -9.73
CA ASP A 211 6.45 4.57 -10.23
C ASP A 211 5.70 4.82 -11.53
N TYR A 212 5.93 3.95 -12.53
CA TYR A 212 5.19 3.93 -13.78
C TYR A 212 4.38 2.64 -13.87
N LEU A 213 3.07 2.79 -14.03
CA LEU A 213 2.13 1.68 -14.16
C LEU A 213 2.10 1.22 -15.61
N ILE A 214 2.69 0.07 -15.88
CA ILE A 214 2.66 -0.54 -17.22
C ILE A 214 1.22 -0.96 -17.54
N ASN A 215 0.59 -1.67 -16.61
CA ASN A 215 -0.80 -2.08 -16.61
C ASN A 215 -1.27 -2.36 -15.15
N ASN A 216 -2.46 -2.92 -14.98
CA ASN A 216 -3.07 -3.18 -13.66
C ASN A 216 -2.28 -4.16 -12.78
N ASN A 217 -1.43 -4.99 -13.40
CA ASN A 217 -0.66 -6.01 -12.70
C ASN A 217 0.82 -5.67 -12.55
N PHE A 218 1.36 -4.81 -13.44
CA PHE A 218 2.79 -4.55 -13.52
C PHE A 218 3.11 -3.07 -13.36
N SER A 219 4.06 -2.76 -12.49
CA SER A 219 4.65 -1.44 -12.37
C SER A 219 6.17 -1.51 -12.24
N ILE A 220 6.82 -0.44 -12.66
CA ILE A 220 8.25 -0.21 -12.46
C ILE A 220 8.45 1.08 -11.69
N GLY A 221 9.44 1.10 -10.81
CA GLY A 221 9.84 2.27 -10.06
C GLY A 221 11.33 2.56 -10.23
N ILE A 222 11.64 3.84 -10.26
CA ILE A 222 13.02 4.32 -10.21
C ILE A 222 13.08 5.35 -9.11
N SER A 223 14.10 5.27 -8.25
CA SER A 223 14.30 6.23 -7.18
C SER A 223 15.76 6.64 -7.07
N PHE A 224 15.96 7.85 -6.57
CA PHE A 224 17.25 8.32 -6.08
C PHE A 224 17.15 8.46 -4.56
N GLU A 225 17.94 7.66 -3.88
CA GLU A 225 17.76 7.43 -2.47
C GLU A 225 18.86 8.02 -1.65
N ARG A 226 18.44 8.72 -0.60
CA ARG A 226 19.30 9.23 0.49
C ARG A 226 20.48 10.06 0.01
N GLY A 227 20.37 10.69 -1.18
CA GLY A 227 21.39 11.53 -1.78
C GLY A 227 22.61 10.77 -2.32
N ASP A 228 22.53 9.45 -2.50
CA ASP A 228 23.71 8.62 -2.77
C ASP A 228 23.59 7.70 -3.99
N TYR A 229 22.47 7.02 -4.21
CA TYR A 229 22.34 6.01 -5.24
C TYR A 229 20.96 5.98 -5.91
N ALA A 230 20.98 5.54 -7.17
CA ALA A 230 19.77 5.23 -7.90
C ALA A 230 19.38 3.76 -7.72
N THR A 231 18.08 3.49 -7.71
CA THR A 231 17.53 2.16 -7.49
C THR A 231 16.44 1.86 -8.50
N PHE A 232 16.18 0.57 -8.67
CA PHE A 232 15.13 0.07 -9.54
C PHE A 232 14.20 -0.85 -8.76
N LYS A 233 12.91 -0.73 -9.03
CA LYS A 233 11.87 -1.57 -8.44
C LYS A 233 10.96 -2.09 -9.54
N PHE A 234 10.64 -3.38 -9.49
CA PHE A 234 9.63 -4.01 -10.31
C PHE A 234 8.59 -4.64 -9.39
N VAL A 235 7.32 -4.41 -9.69
CA VAL A 235 6.20 -4.98 -8.93
C VAL A 235 5.27 -5.71 -9.89
N TYR A 236 4.97 -6.95 -9.55
CA TYR A 236 3.87 -7.72 -10.11
C TYR A 236 2.85 -7.99 -9.02
N LYS A 237 1.58 -7.76 -9.30
CA LYS A 237 0.48 -8.12 -8.40
C LYS A 237 -0.65 -8.78 -9.18
N ASN A 238 -1.33 -9.69 -8.52
CA ASN A 238 -2.46 -10.40 -9.07
C ASN A 238 -3.46 -10.75 -7.97
N ASP A 239 -4.72 -10.70 -8.31
CA ASP A 239 -5.81 -11.22 -7.49
C ASP A 239 -6.33 -12.52 -8.15
N PRO A 240 -5.94 -13.70 -7.64
CA PRO A 240 -6.38 -14.97 -8.23
C PRO A 240 -7.86 -15.25 -7.98
N VAL A 241 -8.49 -14.59 -7.02
CA VAL A 241 -9.92 -14.77 -6.72
C VAL A 241 -10.77 -13.94 -7.67
N LYS A 242 -10.29 -12.76 -8.02
CA LYS A 242 -10.85 -11.91 -9.07
C LYS A 242 -10.29 -12.31 -10.44
N THR A 243 -10.24 -13.61 -10.73
CA THR A 243 -10.13 -14.05 -12.13
C THR A 243 -11.21 -13.31 -12.90
N TYR A 244 -10.78 -12.57 -13.94
CA TYR A 244 -11.62 -11.82 -14.82
C TYR A 244 -12.81 -12.68 -15.27
N GLN A 245 -13.85 -12.72 -14.46
CA GLN A 245 -15.18 -13.07 -14.95
C GLN A 245 -15.66 -11.77 -15.61
N LYS A 246 -15.82 -11.85 -16.93
CA LYS A 246 -16.58 -10.83 -17.65
C LYS A 246 -17.91 -10.72 -16.90
N SER A 247 -18.04 -9.69 -16.07
CA SER A 247 -19.26 -9.49 -15.30
C SER A 247 -20.37 -9.37 -16.33
N GLU A 248 -21.38 -10.21 -16.21
CA GLU A 248 -22.55 -10.05 -17.06
C GLU A 248 -23.06 -8.65 -16.84
N TYR A 249 -23.15 -7.89 -17.94
CA TYR A 249 -23.66 -6.53 -17.88
C TYR A 249 -25.08 -6.54 -17.31
N ALA A 250 -25.30 -5.84 -16.22
CA ALA A 250 -26.58 -5.68 -15.59
C ALA A 250 -27.23 -4.38 -16.05
N ARG A 251 -28.49 -4.44 -16.42
CA ARG A 251 -29.27 -3.24 -16.76
C ARG A 251 -29.91 -2.72 -15.48
N GLY A 252 -29.71 -1.44 -15.18
CA GLY A 252 -30.31 -0.79 -14.02
C GLY A 252 -31.82 -0.70 -14.15
N ASP A 253 -32.50 -0.78 -13.02
CA ASP A 253 -33.99 -0.68 -12.95
C ASP A 253 -34.46 0.68 -13.41
N LEU A 254 -35.46 0.67 -14.32
CA LEU A 254 -36.14 1.87 -14.76
C LEU A 254 -37.26 2.20 -13.76
N ARG A 255 -37.24 3.42 -13.24
CA ARG A 255 -38.32 3.97 -12.44
C ARG A 255 -39.20 4.89 -13.29
N GLU A 256 -40.46 4.94 -12.97
CA GLU A 256 -41.40 5.83 -13.65
C GLU A 256 -40.96 7.29 -13.47
N GLY A 257 -40.72 7.99 -14.60
CA GLY A 257 -40.17 9.35 -14.62
C GLY A 257 -38.68 9.48 -14.88
N ASP A 258 -37.95 8.37 -14.98
CA ASP A 258 -36.52 8.40 -15.30
C ASP A 258 -36.31 8.88 -16.75
N ASN A 259 -35.31 9.77 -16.90
CA ASN A 259 -34.83 10.20 -18.22
C ASN A 259 -33.60 9.39 -18.65
N LYS A 260 -33.21 9.53 -19.92
CA LYS A 260 -32.06 8.80 -20.48
C LYS A 260 -30.74 8.96 -19.68
N TYR A 261 -30.55 10.08 -19.00
CA TYR A 261 -29.34 10.34 -18.21
C TYR A 261 -29.42 9.65 -16.85
N THR A 262 -30.60 9.62 -16.23
CA THR A 262 -30.81 8.85 -15.01
C THR A 262 -30.64 7.36 -15.29
N GLN A 263 -31.14 6.88 -16.41
CA GLN A 263 -30.95 5.50 -16.83
C GLN A 263 -29.48 5.16 -17.08
N LEU A 264 -28.72 6.06 -17.71
CA LEU A 264 -27.27 5.90 -17.87
C LEU A 264 -26.58 5.74 -16.51
N ILE A 265 -26.92 6.61 -15.55
CA ILE A 265 -26.36 6.56 -14.20
C ILE A 265 -26.72 5.23 -13.52
N ASN A 266 -27.98 4.84 -13.53
CA ASN A 266 -28.43 3.59 -12.92
C ASN A 266 -27.74 2.36 -13.55
N ASN A 267 -27.59 2.34 -14.88
CA ASN A 267 -26.88 1.28 -15.58
C ASN A 267 -25.39 1.22 -15.17
N LEU A 268 -24.73 2.36 -14.97
CA LEU A 268 -23.34 2.42 -14.54
C LEU A 268 -23.20 1.95 -13.09
N GLU A 269 -24.09 2.40 -12.20
CA GLU A 269 -24.07 2.02 -10.77
C GLU A 269 -24.32 0.52 -10.58
N GLU A 270 -25.28 -0.08 -11.30
CA GLU A 270 -25.55 -1.53 -11.25
C GLU A 270 -24.34 -2.35 -11.73
N ASN A 271 -23.49 -1.77 -12.59
CA ASN A 271 -22.28 -2.41 -13.04
C ASN A 271 -21.04 -1.94 -12.22
N GLY A 272 -21.24 -1.37 -11.05
CA GLY A 272 -20.20 -1.00 -10.12
C GLY A 272 -19.34 0.19 -10.55
N ILE A 273 -19.90 1.09 -11.37
CA ILE A 273 -19.25 2.34 -11.77
C ILE A 273 -20.04 3.52 -11.19
N GLY A 274 -19.48 4.18 -10.18
CA GLY A 274 -20.08 5.38 -9.60
C GLY A 274 -19.98 6.59 -10.53
N VAL A 275 -20.99 7.45 -10.55
CA VAL A 275 -21.00 8.72 -11.29
C VAL A 275 -20.96 9.87 -10.31
N LYS A 276 -19.84 10.58 -10.24
CA LYS A 276 -19.67 11.74 -9.36
C LYS A 276 -20.33 12.99 -9.92
N LYS A 277 -20.24 13.16 -11.23
CA LYS A 277 -20.80 14.33 -11.92
C LYS A 277 -21.12 14.00 -13.36
N LEU A 278 -22.29 14.42 -13.81
CA LEU A 278 -22.69 14.41 -15.20
C LEU A 278 -22.86 15.85 -15.66
N THR A 279 -22.16 16.27 -16.69
CA THR A 279 -22.26 17.59 -17.32
C THR A 279 -22.78 17.44 -18.74
N ARG A 280 -23.63 18.36 -19.17
CA ARG A 280 -24.22 18.33 -20.52
C ARG A 280 -23.71 19.51 -21.32
N SER A 281 -23.31 19.24 -22.55
CA SER A 281 -22.99 20.24 -23.57
C SER A 281 -23.89 19.99 -24.80
N ALA A 282 -23.85 20.87 -25.78
CA ALA A 282 -24.73 20.76 -26.97
C ALA A 282 -24.65 19.40 -27.67
N ASN A 283 -23.43 18.82 -27.82
CA ASN A 283 -23.20 17.56 -28.54
C ASN A 283 -22.38 16.54 -27.71
N SER A 284 -22.16 16.79 -26.45
CA SER A 284 -21.37 15.88 -25.61
C SER A 284 -21.85 15.83 -24.17
N ILE A 285 -21.62 14.68 -23.53
CA ILE A 285 -21.84 14.44 -22.12
C ILE A 285 -20.49 14.27 -21.47
N GLY A 286 -20.20 15.07 -20.43
CA GLY A 286 -19.04 14.87 -19.56
C GLY A 286 -19.45 13.98 -18.40
N LEU A 287 -18.78 12.85 -18.24
CA LEU A 287 -18.93 11.94 -17.10
C LEU A 287 -17.66 11.99 -16.25
N GLN A 288 -17.80 12.44 -15.03
CA GLN A 288 -16.78 12.26 -13.99
C GLN A 288 -17.14 11.01 -13.22
N LEU A 289 -16.35 9.97 -13.40
CA LEU A 289 -16.63 8.62 -12.92
C LEU A 289 -15.74 8.26 -11.75
N THR A 290 -16.32 7.51 -10.84
CA THR A 290 -15.61 6.80 -9.77
C THR A 290 -15.87 5.31 -9.99
N GLN A 291 -14.79 4.51 -10.06
CA GLN A 291 -14.91 3.07 -10.29
C GLN A 291 -14.82 2.33 -8.96
N VAL A 292 -15.74 1.41 -8.73
CA VAL A 292 -15.83 0.67 -7.48
C VAL A 292 -15.27 -0.75 -7.58
N ILE A 293 -15.50 -1.45 -8.67
CA ILE A 293 -15.23 -2.90 -8.70
C ILE A 293 -14.44 -3.43 -9.92
N HIS A 294 -14.17 -2.62 -10.93
CA HIS A 294 -13.50 -3.12 -12.15
C HIS A 294 -12.04 -2.70 -12.22
N PRO A 295 -11.09 -3.64 -12.08
CA PRO A 295 -9.65 -3.33 -12.13
C PRO A 295 -9.14 -3.06 -13.55
N ASN A 296 -9.91 -3.38 -14.59
CA ASN A 296 -9.51 -3.25 -15.99
C ASN A 296 -10.24 -2.09 -16.67
N LEU A 297 -9.48 -1.09 -17.10
CA LEU A 297 -10.00 0.10 -17.77
C LEU A 297 -10.80 -0.21 -19.05
N GLN A 298 -10.40 -1.24 -19.81
CA GLN A 298 -11.11 -1.64 -21.02
C GLN A 298 -12.53 -2.13 -20.70
N VAL A 299 -12.70 -2.86 -19.59
CA VAL A 299 -14.02 -3.30 -19.13
C VAL A 299 -14.90 -2.13 -18.73
N VAL A 300 -14.31 -1.13 -18.05
CA VAL A 300 -15.02 0.11 -17.70
C VAL A 300 -15.49 0.83 -18.95
N GLU A 301 -14.65 0.93 -19.98
CA GLU A 301 -15.01 1.53 -21.26
C GLU A 301 -16.13 0.77 -21.96
N ASP A 302 -16.06 -0.55 -21.97
CA ASP A 302 -17.11 -1.41 -22.56
C ASP A 302 -18.44 -1.26 -21.82
N ILE A 303 -18.42 -1.20 -20.47
CA ILE A 303 -19.61 -0.97 -19.65
C ILE A 303 -20.20 0.42 -19.92
N ILE A 304 -19.38 1.46 -19.98
CA ILE A 304 -19.83 2.83 -20.29
C ILE A 304 -20.50 2.86 -21.66
N ALA A 305 -19.86 2.26 -22.68
CA ALA A 305 -20.38 2.21 -24.02
C ALA A 305 -21.70 1.43 -24.11
N GLN A 306 -21.82 0.31 -23.37
CA GLN A 306 -23.06 -0.47 -23.31
C GLN A 306 -24.16 0.28 -22.56
N SER A 307 -23.84 0.86 -21.39
CA SER A 307 -24.79 1.66 -20.60
C SER A 307 -25.35 2.85 -21.36
N ALA A 308 -24.49 3.49 -22.17
CA ALA A 308 -24.92 4.60 -23.02
C ALA A 308 -25.86 4.15 -24.14
N ARG A 309 -25.54 3.04 -24.82
CA ARG A 309 -26.42 2.44 -25.84
C ARG A 309 -27.79 2.11 -25.27
N ASP A 310 -27.84 1.44 -24.12
CA ASP A 310 -29.08 1.00 -23.48
C ASP A 310 -29.90 2.16 -22.94
N ALA A 311 -29.27 3.26 -22.59
CA ALA A 311 -29.94 4.49 -22.18
C ALA A 311 -30.36 5.39 -23.38
N GLY A 312 -30.04 4.99 -24.62
CA GLY A 312 -30.36 5.79 -25.81
C GLY A 312 -29.56 7.10 -25.89
N ILE A 313 -28.34 7.10 -25.37
CA ILE A 313 -27.42 8.23 -25.47
C ILE A 313 -26.75 8.20 -26.84
N THR A 314 -26.90 9.28 -27.59
CA THR A 314 -26.32 9.48 -28.92
C THR A 314 -25.21 10.53 -28.92
N GLU A 315 -25.09 11.28 -27.84
CA GLU A 315 -24.11 12.31 -27.63
C GLU A 315 -22.69 11.70 -27.40
N ASP A 316 -21.66 12.42 -27.80
CA ASP A 316 -20.27 12.02 -27.54
C ASP A 316 -19.97 12.04 -26.02
N ILE A 317 -19.40 10.95 -25.51
CA ILE A 317 -19.11 10.80 -24.07
C ILE A 317 -17.65 11.15 -23.80
N LYS A 318 -17.44 12.29 -23.15
CA LYS A 318 -16.16 12.67 -22.60
C LYS A 318 -16.03 12.14 -21.18
N LYS A 319 -15.07 11.25 -20.97
CA LYS A 319 -14.83 10.58 -19.70
C LYS A 319 -13.71 11.30 -18.95
N ASP A 320 -13.97 11.66 -17.71
CA ASP A 320 -12.94 11.99 -16.73
C ASP A 320 -13.02 10.90 -15.64
N ILE A 321 -12.14 9.92 -15.74
CA ILE A 321 -12.06 8.83 -14.76
C ILE A 321 -11.17 9.33 -13.65
N GLU A 322 -11.74 9.53 -12.47
CA GLU A 322 -10.94 9.90 -11.31
C GLU A 322 -9.88 8.84 -11.03
N ILE A 323 -8.75 9.31 -10.68
CA ILE A 323 -7.47 8.61 -10.50
C ILE A 323 -7.52 7.49 -9.47
N ALA A 324 -8.53 7.45 -8.61
CA ALA A 324 -8.78 6.32 -7.74
C ALA A 324 -8.69 4.96 -8.46
N ASN A 325 -9.05 4.89 -9.72
CA ASN A 325 -8.94 3.68 -10.52
C ASN A 325 -7.51 3.33 -10.95
N LEU A 326 -6.67 4.32 -11.09
CA LEU A 326 -5.26 4.13 -11.38
C LEU A 326 -4.48 3.77 -10.12
N LEU A 327 -5.00 4.18 -8.99
CA LEU A 327 -4.46 3.91 -7.67
C LEU A 327 -4.95 2.58 -7.08
N ALA A 328 -6.00 1.98 -7.61
CA ALA A 328 -6.34 0.57 -7.35
C ALA A 328 -5.23 -0.38 -7.80
N VAL A 329 -4.38 0.08 -8.69
CA VAL A 329 -3.12 -0.58 -9.08
C VAL A 329 -1.96 -0.12 -8.19
N SER A 330 -2.08 1.03 -7.51
CA SER A 330 -1.09 1.62 -6.63
C SER A 330 -1.76 2.13 -5.36
N GLU A 331 -1.41 1.70 -4.27
CA GLU A 331 -1.38 2.23 -2.90
C GLU A 331 -2.47 3.23 -2.38
N ILE A 332 -3.51 3.65 -3.13
CA ILE A 332 -4.49 4.66 -2.69
C ILE A 332 -5.97 4.21 -2.81
N ASP A 333 -6.28 2.94 -2.65
CA ASP A 333 -7.67 2.46 -2.68
C ASP A 333 -8.58 3.16 -1.65
N ASP A 334 -8.05 3.51 -0.48
CA ASP A 334 -8.84 4.12 0.59
C ASP A 334 -9.22 5.59 0.39
N ALA A 335 -8.48 6.34 -0.43
CA ALA A 335 -8.86 7.72 -0.78
C ALA A 335 -10.12 7.75 -1.66
N TYR A 336 -10.34 6.65 -2.35
CA TYR A 336 -11.48 6.44 -3.23
C TYR A 336 -12.77 6.09 -2.47
N GLU A 337 -12.72 5.13 -1.54
CA GLU A 337 -13.90 4.80 -0.71
C GLU A 337 -14.42 6.01 0.03
N ARG A 338 -13.54 6.94 0.40
CA ARG A 338 -13.93 8.19 1.02
C ARG A 338 -14.73 9.11 0.10
N SER A 339 -14.38 9.20 -1.18
CA SER A 339 -15.14 10.00 -2.15
C SER A 339 -16.47 9.33 -2.49
N ALA A 340 -16.50 8.01 -2.60
CA ALA A 340 -17.69 7.21 -2.82
C ALA A 340 -18.64 7.25 -1.61
N GLN A 341 -18.15 7.07 -0.39
CA GLN A 341 -18.97 7.17 0.84
C GLN A 341 -19.59 8.56 1.02
N THR A 342 -18.86 9.63 0.69
CA THR A 342 -19.41 11.00 0.78
C THR A 342 -20.57 11.22 -0.20
N ILE A 343 -20.58 10.52 -1.33
CA ILE A 343 -21.65 10.55 -2.32
C ILE A 343 -22.83 9.66 -1.88
N TYR A 344 -22.55 8.46 -1.38
CA TYR A 344 -23.58 7.54 -0.86
C TYR A 344 -24.29 8.10 0.37
N GLU A 345 -23.62 8.75 1.30
CA GLU A 345 -24.27 9.40 2.44
C GLU A 345 -25.19 10.54 2.04
N ARG A 346 -24.99 11.17 0.88
CA ARG A 346 -25.91 12.19 0.34
C ARG A 346 -27.13 11.63 -0.38
N GLN A 347 -27.05 10.41 -0.91
CA GLN A 347 -28.12 9.82 -1.73
C GLN A 347 -28.90 8.71 -1.02
N SER A 348 -28.36 8.01 -0.05
CA SER A 348 -29.07 6.95 0.65
C SER A 348 -29.46 7.35 2.07
N LYS A 349 -30.74 7.62 2.28
CA LYS A 349 -31.38 7.48 3.60
C LYS A 349 -31.58 6.01 4.00
N ARG A 350 -30.82 5.07 3.44
CA ARG A 350 -30.85 3.66 3.83
C ARG A 350 -29.76 3.41 4.87
N LYS A 351 -30.18 3.13 6.10
CA LYS A 351 -29.34 2.66 7.19
C LYS A 351 -28.64 1.37 6.77
N PHE A 352 -27.36 1.43 6.47
CA PHE A 352 -26.51 0.25 6.53
C PHE A 352 -26.13 0.02 7.99
N SER A 353 -26.70 -0.97 8.62
CA SER A 353 -26.20 -1.50 9.88
C SER A 353 -25.23 -2.62 9.56
N SER A 354 -23.95 -2.32 9.48
CA SER A 354 -22.91 -3.34 9.49
C SER A 354 -22.70 -3.80 10.93
N SER A 355 -23.28 -4.93 11.29
CA SER A 355 -22.92 -5.63 12.51
C SER A 355 -21.69 -6.47 12.22
N THR A 356 -20.50 -5.93 12.41
CA THR A 356 -19.26 -6.71 12.40
C THR A 356 -19.20 -7.56 13.66
N ARG A 357 -19.58 -8.83 13.56
CA ARG A 357 -19.36 -9.82 14.60
C ARG A 357 -17.97 -10.41 14.41
N LEU A 358 -17.01 -9.94 15.21
CA LEU A 358 -15.74 -10.62 15.40
C LEU A 358 -16.00 -11.99 16.07
N GLN A 359 -15.97 -13.06 15.27
CA GLN A 359 -15.93 -14.44 15.81
C GLN A 359 -14.47 -14.89 15.87
N PHE A 360 -13.87 -14.79 17.05
CA PHE A 360 -12.66 -15.53 17.38
C PHE A 360 -13.02 -17.02 17.49
N ARG A 361 -12.55 -17.83 16.54
CA ARG A 361 -12.48 -19.28 16.71
C ARG A 361 -11.05 -19.65 17.09
N PRO A 362 -10.78 -20.08 18.32
CA PRO A 362 -9.47 -20.63 18.65
C PRO A 362 -9.29 -21.97 17.92
N PHE A 363 -8.26 -22.07 17.11
CA PHE A 363 -7.78 -23.36 16.61
C PHE A 363 -7.10 -24.10 17.76
N LEU A 364 -7.83 -24.96 18.43
CA LEU A 364 -7.25 -26.01 19.26
C LEU A 364 -7.00 -27.22 18.34
N ALA A 365 -5.74 -27.42 17.98
CA ALA A 365 -5.30 -28.68 17.43
C ALA A 365 -5.27 -29.72 18.55
N SER A 366 -6.17 -30.68 18.50
CA SER A 366 -6.07 -31.90 19.27
C SER A 366 -5.50 -33.02 18.37
N ARG A 367 -4.28 -33.47 18.75
CA ARG A 367 -3.58 -34.71 18.40
C ARG A 367 -3.26 -34.96 16.93
#